data_a822d9ec5451e8f72dd484126ed5d4a8
#
_entry.id   a822d9ec5451e8f72dd484126ed5d4a8
#
_cell.length_a   1.000
_cell.length_b   1.000
_cell.length_c   1.000
_cell.angle_alpha   90.00
_cell.angle_beta   90.00
_cell.angle_gamma   90.00
#
_symmetry.space_group_name_H-M   'P 1'
#
loop_
_entity.id
_entity.type
_entity.pdbx_description
1 polymer ?
#
loop_
_entity_poly.entity_id
_entity_poly.type
_entity_poly.pdbx_seq_one_letter_code
_entity_poly.pdbx_strand_id
1 'polypeptide(L)'
;MKPLLKDIDDPKDLRKLNKGELPVLSHEIREFILDTLSVKPGHLGAGLGVVELTVALHYHYHTPEDLLIWDVGHQCYPHKIFTGRKNQFDTLRQLNGISGFPVRSESEYDVFGTGHSSTSISAITGMAVADRLNSKTNRHIAVIGDASITSGMAMEALNHLGSTDLDVLIILNDNSIGIDPSVGAMKEHFFQLVNGKKHSIFEDFGIHYKGVIDGHDFDSLFAAFEEMDQIKKPKLLHIKTIKGKGYPTAEADQVRWHSPGIFNKETGEITSKPNPEISYQQVFGNTMNRLMSENQKIVAITPAMLTGSHLTEVHNKFPERVFDVGIAEQHAVTFSAGLSAQGMIPYCTIYSTFLQRSYDQLIHDVALQQLPVVFCIDRAGIVGTDGATHHGYFDISFLRSIPNMTVSAPMNEIDFQNLLYTAQFSDSPFSIRFPRGNTAKRQLPDQPFKKLETGKAEELKKGKGIAILSFGKIGNRIKKILDSDELPEEIRERTGHYKFLFCKPLDTVLLDKIFDENDTVLTFEDGILNGGFGDSVLEYASQTGFKGKMIRNGYPDRFIPHASVDELETLIGLDEKSILKLLTSV
;
A
#
# COMPACT_ATOMS: atom_id res chain seq x y z
N MET A 1 41.91 -2.07 3.41
CA MET A 1 41.70 -0.92 2.48
C MET A 1 40.96 0.17 3.23
N LYS A 2 41.16 1.45 2.88
CA LYS A 2 40.34 2.53 3.46
C LYS A 2 38.90 2.35 2.98
N PRO A 3 37.88 2.50 3.86
CA PRO A 3 36.47 2.40 3.42
C PRO A 3 36.16 3.45 2.35
N LEU A 4 35.60 3.01 1.22
CA LEU A 4 35.29 3.85 0.06
C LEU A 4 34.00 4.66 0.29
N LEU A 5 32.96 4.04 0.83
CA LEU A 5 31.64 4.64 1.01
C LEU A 5 31.67 5.90 1.88
N LYS A 6 32.65 6.00 2.80
CA LYS A 6 32.80 7.15 3.69
C LYS A 6 33.04 8.46 2.92
N ASP A 7 33.78 8.39 1.80
CA ASP A 7 34.22 9.53 1.02
C ASP A 7 33.27 9.81 -0.18
N ILE A 8 32.11 9.13 -0.27
CA ILE A 8 31.11 9.29 -1.34
C ILE A 8 29.83 9.88 -0.76
N ASP A 9 29.51 11.10 -1.14
CA ASP A 9 28.26 11.77 -0.76
C ASP A 9 27.32 11.99 -1.96
N ASP A 10 27.86 12.09 -3.17
CA ASP A 10 27.06 12.24 -4.39
C ASP A 10 27.62 11.41 -5.58
N PRO A 11 26.89 11.27 -6.68
CA PRO A 11 27.36 10.52 -7.85
C PRO A 11 28.64 11.05 -8.49
N LYS A 12 29.03 12.33 -8.27
CA LYS A 12 30.30 12.87 -8.78
C LYS A 12 31.48 12.26 -8.05
N ASP A 13 31.33 11.97 -6.76
CA ASP A 13 32.37 11.27 -5.97
C ASP A 13 32.51 9.83 -6.42
N LEU A 14 31.39 9.14 -6.64
CA LEU A 14 31.37 7.77 -7.17
C LEU A 14 32.13 7.66 -8.50
N ARG A 15 31.95 8.61 -9.42
CA ARG A 15 32.62 8.63 -10.74
C ARG A 15 34.14 8.87 -10.66
N LYS A 16 34.70 9.22 -9.50
CA LYS A 16 36.16 9.33 -9.28
C LYS A 16 36.83 7.97 -9.03
N LEU A 17 36.04 6.94 -8.69
CA LEU A 17 36.56 5.60 -8.45
C LEU A 17 36.96 4.90 -9.75
N ASN A 18 37.91 3.98 -9.65
CA ASN A 18 38.20 3.06 -10.74
C ASN A 18 37.15 1.94 -10.77
N LYS A 19 36.83 1.40 -11.98
CA LYS A 19 35.86 0.30 -12.11
C LYS A 19 36.17 -0.90 -11.21
N GLY A 20 37.46 -1.22 -10.96
CA GLY A 20 37.88 -2.29 -10.07
C GLY A 20 37.56 -2.08 -8.58
N GLU A 21 37.21 -0.86 -8.15
CA GLU A 21 36.82 -0.52 -6.78
C GLU A 21 35.30 -0.69 -6.55
N LEU A 22 34.48 -0.72 -7.62
CA LEU A 22 33.02 -0.77 -7.52
C LEU A 22 32.47 -2.03 -6.79
N PRO A 23 33.05 -3.23 -6.97
CA PRO A 23 32.64 -4.41 -6.17
C PRO A 23 32.86 -4.23 -4.67
N VAL A 24 33.97 -3.59 -4.25
CA VAL A 24 34.25 -3.30 -2.84
C VAL A 24 33.23 -2.30 -2.31
N LEU A 25 32.94 -1.25 -3.06
CA LEU A 25 31.92 -0.27 -2.70
C LEU A 25 30.54 -0.93 -2.56
N SER A 26 30.17 -1.83 -3.47
CA SER A 26 28.89 -2.56 -3.40
C SER A 26 28.77 -3.38 -2.12
N HIS A 27 29.85 -4.00 -1.67
CA HIS A 27 29.89 -4.70 -0.40
C HIS A 27 29.67 -3.74 0.79
N GLU A 28 30.37 -2.61 0.81
CA GLU A 28 30.20 -1.60 1.88
C GLU A 28 28.77 -1.03 1.94
N ILE A 29 28.12 -0.84 0.80
CA ILE A 29 26.71 -0.40 0.74
C ILE A 29 25.79 -1.46 1.34
N ARG A 30 26.00 -2.74 1.03
CA ARG A 30 25.21 -3.83 1.61
C ARG A 30 25.34 -3.88 3.12
N GLU A 31 26.57 -3.79 3.64
CA GLU A 31 26.81 -3.74 5.08
C GLU A 31 26.08 -2.53 5.71
N PHE A 32 26.17 -1.35 5.10
CA PHE A 32 25.47 -0.16 5.58
C PHE A 32 23.95 -0.34 5.62
N ILE A 33 23.36 -0.95 4.58
CA ILE A 33 21.91 -1.24 4.52
C ILE A 33 21.55 -2.27 5.60
N LEU A 34 22.33 -3.33 5.77
CA LEU A 34 22.11 -4.36 6.78
C LEU A 34 22.19 -3.77 8.20
N ASP A 35 23.21 -2.95 8.49
CA ASP A 35 23.35 -2.27 9.77
C ASP A 35 22.15 -1.37 10.07
N THR A 36 21.69 -0.60 9.09
CA THR A 36 20.54 0.29 9.24
C THR A 36 19.24 -0.49 9.46
N LEU A 37 18.94 -1.47 8.60
CA LEU A 37 17.66 -2.16 8.60
C LEU A 37 17.57 -3.29 9.63
N SER A 38 18.67 -3.72 10.22
CA SER A 38 18.65 -4.63 11.36
C SER A 38 17.97 -4.04 12.59
N VAL A 39 18.02 -2.71 12.74
CA VAL A 39 17.46 -1.95 13.87
C VAL A 39 16.27 -1.06 13.52
N LYS A 40 15.88 -1.01 12.24
CA LYS A 40 14.77 -0.18 11.73
C LYS A 40 13.91 -0.95 10.72
N PRO A 41 12.60 -0.70 10.67
CA PRO A 41 11.76 -1.31 9.63
C PRO A 41 12.08 -0.73 8.25
N GLY A 42 12.05 -1.57 7.22
CA GLY A 42 12.25 -1.15 5.83
C GLY A 42 12.27 -2.31 4.85
N HIS A 43 12.34 -1.99 3.55
CA HIS A 43 12.42 -2.97 2.47
C HIS A 43 13.87 -3.43 2.27
N LEU A 44 14.22 -4.60 2.79
CA LEU A 44 15.59 -5.09 2.76
C LEU A 44 15.95 -5.78 1.44
N GLY A 45 15.25 -6.86 1.10
CA GLY A 45 15.64 -7.73 0.01
C GLY A 45 15.71 -7.04 -1.35
N ALA A 46 14.76 -6.15 -1.63
CA ALA A 46 14.73 -5.39 -2.88
C ALA A 46 15.91 -4.42 -3.00
N GLY A 47 16.27 -3.71 -1.92
CA GLY A 47 17.42 -2.81 -1.88
C GLY A 47 18.75 -3.53 -2.09
N LEU A 48 18.95 -4.68 -1.42
CA LEU A 48 20.16 -5.50 -1.59
C LEU A 48 20.31 -6.07 -3.01
N GLY A 49 19.19 -6.36 -3.68
CA GLY A 49 19.17 -6.93 -5.03
C GLY A 49 19.58 -5.96 -6.15
N VAL A 50 19.61 -4.66 -5.90
CA VAL A 50 19.90 -3.64 -6.94
C VAL A 50 21.13 -2.81 -6.65
N VAL A 51 22.01 -3.23 -5.76
CA VAL A 51 23.20 -2.45 -5.38
C VAL A 51 24.12 -2.23 -6.58
N GLU A 52 24.53 -3.28 -7.30
CA GLU A 52 25.40 -3.16 -8.49
C GLU A 52 24.73 -2.33 -9.58
N LEU A 53 23.45 -2.59 -9.84
CA LEU A 53 22.69 -1.80 -10.81
C LEU A 53 22.70 -0.31 -10.45
N THR A 54 22.46 0.03 -9.19
CA THR A 54 22.42 1.43 -8.73
C THR A 54 23.79 2.10 -8.85
N VAL A 55 24.86 1.39 -8.44
CA VAL A 55 26.25 1.84 -8.61
C VAL A 55 26.56 2.08 -10.08
N ALA A 56 26.24 1.12 -10.96
CA ALA A 56 26.52 1.21 -12.38
C ALA A 56 25.74 2.37 -13.05
N LEU A 57 24.46 2.57 -12.67
CA LEU A 57 23.63 3.68 -13.19
C LEU A 57 24.22 5.04 -12.82
N HIS A 58 24.54 5.28 -11.55
CA HIS A 58 25.08 6.55 -11.10
C HIS A 58 26.54 6.79 -11.53
N TYR A 59 27.27 5.71 -11.84
CA TYR A 59 28.61 5.79 -12.40
C TYR A 59 28.58 6.16 -13.89
N HIS A 60 27.67 5.57 -14.67
CA HIS A 60 27.59 5.72 -16.12
C HIS A 60 26.80 6.98 -16.55
N TYR A 61 25.64 7.22 -15.93
CA TYR A 61 24.75 8.35 -16.26
C TYR A 61 24.99 9.55 -15.34
N HIS A 62 24.76 10.76 -15.89
CA HIS A 62 25.00 12.02 -15.19
C HIS A 62 23.73 12.50 -14.46
N THR A 63 23.29 11.76 -13.45
CA THR A 63 22.17 12.20 -12.60
C THR A 63 22.57 13.41 -11.75
N PRO A 64 21.68 14.38 -11.47
CA PRO A 64 20.23 14.41 -11.79
C PRO A 64 19.88 14.95 -13.18
N GLU A 65 20.85 15.39 -13.99
CA GLU A 65 20.61 15.87 -15.36
C GLU A 65 20.01 14.76 -16.22
N ASP A 66 20.57 13.55 -16.17
CA ASP A 66 19.95 12.34 -16.69
C ASP A 66 18.87 11.86 -15.71
N LEU A 67 17.64 11.70 -16.21
CA LEU A 67 16.48 11.45 -15.37
C LEU A 67 16.32 9.96 -15.08
N LEU A 68 16.32 9.60 -13.81
CA LEU A 68 16.20 8.21 -13.32
C LEU A 68 14.96 8.05 -12.43
N ILE A 69 14.04 7.15 -12.82
CA ILE A 69 12.86 6.80 -12.03
C ILE A 69 12.95 5.35 -11.56
N TRP A 70 12.74 5.14 -10.26
CA TRP A 70 12.60 3.83 -9.65
C TRP A 70 11.11 3.49 -9.51
N ASP A 71 10.63 2.50 -10.26
CA ASP A 71 9.23 2.03 -10.15
C ASP A 71 8.96 1.46 -8.76
N VAL A 72 7.78 1.72 -8.17
CA VAL A 72 7.48 1.50 -6.75
C VAL A 72 8.42 2.27 -5.83
N GLY A 73 9.71 2.18 -6.04
CA GLY A 73 10.73 2.87 -5.27
C GLY A 73 11.14 2.22 -3.95
N HIS A 74 10.61 1.06 -3.61
CA HIS A 74 10.96 0.32 -2.39
C HIS A 74 12.42 -0.20 -2.39
N GLN A 75 13.08 -0.26 -3.53
CA GLN A 75 14.48 -0.62 -3.73
C GLN A 75 15.45 0.57 -3.72
N CYS A 76 14.98 1.81 -3.45
CA CYS A 76 15.74 3.05 -3.64
C CYS A 76 16.82 3.33 -2.57
N TYR A 77 17.07 2.48 -1.60
CA TYR A 77 18.04 2.78 -0.54
C TYR A 77 19.46 3.00 -1.06
N PRO A 78 20.01 2.15 -1.97
CA PRO A 78 21.30 2.45 -2.60
C PRO A 78 21.31 3.81 -3.32
N HIS A 79 20.22 4.16 -4.03
CA HIS A 79 20.07 5.46 -4.68
C HIS A 79 20.13 6.62 -3.65
N LYS A 80 19.41 6.52 -2.53
CA LYS A 80 19.44 7.56 -1.48
C LYS A 80 20.83 7.70 -0.84
N ILE A 81 21.56 6.61 -0.70
CA ILE A 81 22.94 6.63 -0.16
C ILE A 81 23.86 7.48 -1.04
N PHE A 82 23.77 7.36 -2.38
CA PHE A 82 24.61 8.12 -3.32
C PHE A 82 24.14 9.54 -3.60
N THR A 83 22.95 9.92 -3.13
CA THR A 83 22.32 11.20 -3.48
C THR A 83 22.16 12.11 -2.26
N GLY A 84 23.20 12.18 -1.42
CA GLY A 84 23.36 13.13 -0.31
C GLY A 84 22.61 12.77 0.96
N ARG A 85 21.98 11.60 1.06
CA ARG A 85 21.12 11.22 2.21
C ARG A 85 21.74 10.16 3.12
N LYS A 86 22.93 9.66 2.81
CA LYS A 86 23.64 8.64 3.61
C LYS A 86 23.66 8.95 5.11
N ASN A 87 24.02 10.18 5.46
CA ASN A 87 24.13 10.63 6.86
C ASN A 87 22.77 10.88 7.55
N GLN A 88 21.64 10.66 6.87
CA GLN A 88 20.29 10.82 7.39
C GLN A 88 19.58 9.47 7.59
N PHE A 89 20.22 8.35 7.31
CA PHE A 89 19.59 7.02 7.42
C PHE A 89 19.21 6.63 8.85
N ASP A 90 19.76 7.29 9.86
CA ASP A 90 19.30 7.19 11.24
C ASP A 90 17.87 7.72 11.43
N THR A 91 17.38 8.56 10.52
CA THR A 91 16.01 9.11 10.52
C THR A 91 15.05 8.40 9.54
N LEU A 92 15.51 7.34 8.86
CA LEU A 92 14.74 6.63 7.84
C LEU A 92 13.37 6.20 8.39
N ARG A 93 12.28 6.61 7.70
CA ARG A 93 10.89 6.32 8.02
C ARG A 93 10.40 6.84 9.38
N GLN A 94 11.11 7.77 9.99
CA GLN A 94 10.72 8.44 11.23
C GLN A 94 10.07 9.80 10.92
N LEU A 95 9.32 10.34 11.87
CA LEU A 95 8.71 11.67 11.73
C LEU A 95 9.76 12.73 11.41
N ASN A 96 9.52 13.52 10.37
CA ASN A 96 10.47 14.52 9.83
C ASN A 96 11.81 13.96 9.31
N GLY A 97 11.94 12.66 9.18
CA GLY A 97 13.11 11.99 8.60
C GLY A 97 12.94 11.69 7.11
N ILE A 98 13.91 10.94 6.54
CA ILE A 98 13.86 10.55 5.14
C ILE A 98 12.82 9.45 4.89
N SER A 99 12.12 9.54 3.75
CA SER A 99 11.12 8.57 3.31
C SER A 99 11.75 7.23 2.91
N GLY A 100 10.96 6.16 3.02
CA GLY A 100 11.30 4.84 2.47
C GLY A 100 11.17 4.73 0.95
N PHE A 101 10.67 5.78 0.28
CA PHE A 101 10.43 5.86 -1.16
C PHE A 101 11.03 7.15 -1.73
N PRO A 102 11.25 7.25 -3.05
CA PRO A 102 11.64 8.50 -3.70
C PRO A 102 10.57 9.60 -3.50
N VAL A 103 11.02 10.79 -3.12
CA VAL A 103 10.15 11.95 -2.87
C VAL A 103 10.78 13.21 -3.45
N ARG A 104 10.12 13.87 -4.41
CA ARG A 104 10.65 15.05 -5.13
C ARG A 104 11.06 16.22 -4.21
N SER A 105 10.38 16.39 -3.10
CA SER A 105 10.72 17.44 -2.12
C SER A 105 11.90 17.08 -1.23
N GLU A 106 12.35 15.83 -1.25
CA GLU A 106 13.47 15.33 -0.44
C GLU A 106 14.81 15.50 -1.16
N SER A 107 14.83 15.34 -2.49
CA SER A 107 16.06 15.42 -3.29
C SER A 107 15.77 15.74 -4.74
N GLU A 108 16.65 16.52 -5.39
CA GLU A 108 16.62 16.76 -6.84
C GLU A 108 16.84 15.50 -7.68
N TYR A 109 17.48 14.48 -7.10
CA TYR A 109 17.67 13.17 -7.72
C TYR A 109 16.40 12.32 -7.76
N ASP A 110 15.42 12.62 -6.93
CA ASP A 110 14.11 11.98 -6.92
C ASP A 110 13.20 12.71 -7.93
N VAL A 111 13.50 12.58 -9.22
CA VAL A 111 12.83 13.32 -10.31
C VAL A 111 11.33 13.07 -10.39
N PHE A 112 10.87 11.92 -9.86
CA PHE A 112 9.46 11.56 -9.71
C PHE A 112 9.23 10.79 -8.40
N GLY A 113 8.22 11.19 -7.63
CA GLY A 113 7.82 10.48 -6.42
C GLY A 113 7.12 9.17 -6.76
N THR A 114 7.48 8.08 -6.08
CA THR A 114 6.91 6.76 -6.31
C THR A 114 6.43 6.12 -5.00
N GLY A 115 5.81 4.96 -5.07
CA GLY A 115 5.20 4.23 -3.95
C GLY A 115 4.21 3.19 -4.46
N HIS A 116 3.42 3.55 -5.48
CA HIS A 116 2.60 2.63 -6.25
C HIS A 116 3.36 2.14 -7.48
N SER A 117 3.12 0.89 -7.88
CA SER A 117 3.78 0.24 -9.01
C SER A 117 3.37 0.81 -10.36
N SER A 118 4.20 0.56 -11.39
CA SER A 118 3.83 0.64 -12.80
C SER A 118 3.66 2.06 -13.36
N THR A 119 4.09 3.08 -12.60
CA THR A 119 3.96 4.50 -13.01
C THR A 119 5.19 5.02 -13.76
N SER A 120 6.34 4.36 -13.61
CA SER A 120 7.64 4.86 -14.04
C SER A 120 7.74 5.06 -15.56
N ILE A 121 7.22 4.12 -16.37
CA ILE A 121 7.29 4.20 -17.83
C ILE A 121 6.46 5.37 -18.36
N SER A 122 5.24 5.56 -17.84
CA SER A 122 4.39 6.70 -18.21
C SER A 122 5.06 8.03 -17.84
N ALA A 123 5.59 8.12 -16.62
CA ALA A 123 6.22 9.35 -16.12
C ALA A 123 7.47 9.71 -16.92
N ILE A 124 8.37 8.74 -17.15
CA ILE A 124 9.61 8.99 -17.90
C ILE A 124 9.34 9.32 -19.36
N THR A 125 8.30 8.71 -19.97
CA THR A 125 7.87 9.03 -21.33
C THR A 125 7.39 10.49 -21.41
N GLY A 126 6.59 10.94 -20.45
CA GLY A 126 6.16 12.33 -20.36
C GLY A 126 7.33 13.31 -20.20
N MET A 127 8.33 12.96 -19.38
CA MET A 127 9.54 13.75 -19.21
C MET A 127 10.37 13.82 -20.49
N ALA A 128 10.51 12.71 -21.22
CA ALA A 128 11.21 12.67 -22.51
C ALA A 128 10.54 13.55 -23.58
N VAL A 129 9.21 13.58 -23.62
CA VAL A 129 8.46 14.50 -24.49
C VAL A 129 8.72 15.96 -24.09
N ALA A 130 8.66 16.27 -22.80
CA ALA A 130 8.88 17.62 -22.29
C ALA A 130 10.30 18.13 -22.61
N ASP A 131 11.32 17.27 -22.40
CA ASP A 131 12.71 17.62 -22.72
C ASP A 131 12.92 17.81 -24.22
N ARG A 132 12.32 16.97 -25.07
CA ARG A 132 12.34 17.15 -26.52
C ARG A 132 11.72 18.49 -26.94
N LEU A 133 10.58 18.87 -26.39
CA LEU A 133 9.92 20.15 -26.65
C LEU A 133 10.75 21.34 -26.17
N ASN A 134 11.53 21.16 -25.12
CA ASN A 134 12.44 22.17 -24.57
C ASN A 134 13.86 22.11 -25.16
N SER A 135 14.11 21.28 -26.20
CA SER A 135 15.42 21.09 -26.83
C SER A 135 16.53 20.65 -25.86
N LYS A 136 16.18 19.90 -24.84
CA LYS A 136 17.12 19.25 -23.92
C LYS A 136 17.51 17.87 -24.44
N THR A 137 18.70 17.40 -24.05
CA THR A 137 19.28 16.15 -24.53
C THR A 137 19.56 15.15 -23.37
N ASN A 138 18.85 15.28 -22.27
CA ASN A 138 18.99 14.40 -21.11
C ASN A 138 18.63 12.96 -21.45
N ARG A 139 19.20 12.00 -20.73
CA ARG A 139 18.79 10.58 -20.79
C ARG A 139 17.54 10.38 -19.93
N HIS A 140 16.72 9.43 -20.34
CA HIS A 140 15.45 9.11 -19.69
C HIS A 140 15.42 7.63 -19.35
N ILE A 141 15.50 7.29 -18.05
CA ILE A 141 15.72 5.93 -17.58
C ILE A 141 14.61 5.58 -16.56
N ALA A 142 13.95 4.45 -16.78
CA ALA A 142 13.02 3.86 -15.81
C ALA A 142 13.49 2.46 -15.41
N VAL A 143 13.64 2.20 -14.11
CA VAL A 143 13.89 0.86 -13.57
C VAL A 143 12.58 0.31 -13.05
N ILE A 144 12.13 -0.82 -13.60
CA ILE A 144 10.85 -1.45 -13.24
C ILE A 144 11.04 -2.94 -12.96
N GLY A 145 10.36 -3.46 -11.94
CA GLY A 145 10.39 -4.89 -11.60
C GLY A 145 9.50 -5.75 -12.48
N ASP A 146 9.79 -7.03 -12.55
CA ASP A 146 9.08 -8.05 -13.33
C ASP A 146 7.59 -8.16 -12.97
N ALA A 147 7.23 -8.04 -11.70
CA ALA A 147 5.83 -8.01 -11.29
C ALA A 147 5.12 -6.70 -11.69
N SER A 148 5.82 -5.56 -11.61
CA SER A 148 5.22 -4.24 -11.90
C SER A 148 5.00 -4.01 -13.40
N ILE A 149 5.87 -4.51 -14.28
CA ILE A 149 5.75 -4.31 -15.73
C ILE A 149 4.54 -5.05 -16.33
N THR A 150 3.98 -6.03 -15.61
CA THR A 150 2.80 -6.79 -16.07
C THR A 150 1.47 -6.09 -15.79
N SER A 151 1.48 -5.01 -15.02
CA SER A 151 0.28 -4.24 -14.71
C SER A 151 -0.25 -3.46 -15.92
N GLY A 152 -1.57 -3.24 -15.97
CA GLY A 152 -2.24 -2.57 -17.09
C GLY A 152 -1.61 -1.23 -17.46
N MET A 153 -1.35 -0.34 -16.48
CA MET A 153 -0.74 0.97 -16.74
C MET A 153 0.64 0.87 -17.38
N ALA A 154 1.47 -0.10 -16.98
CA ALA A 154 2.77 -0.30 -17.62
C ALA A 154 2.62 -0.78 -19.07
N MET A 155 1.66 -1.69 -19.34
CA MET A 155 1.35 -2.16 -20.69
C MET A 155 0.79 -1.06 -21.59
N GLU A 156 -0.07 -0.18 -21.07
CA GLU A 156 -0.54 1.02 -21.76
C GLU A 156 0.63 1.94 -22.13
N ALA A 157 1.54 2.16 -21.19
CA ALA A 157 2.73 2.99 -21.41
C ALA A 157 3.69 2.36 -22.44
N LEU A 158 3.91 1.05 -22.41
CA LEU A 158 4.72 0.34 -23.41
C LEU A 158 4.12 0.45 -24.81
N ASN A 159 2.80 0.26 -24.93
CA ASN A 159 2.08 0.41 -26.20
C ASN A 159 2.21 1.83 -26.77
N HIS A 160 2.07 2.86 -25.94
CA HIS A 160 2.26 4.25 -26.39
C HIS A 160 3.71 4.55 -26.73
N LEU A 161 4.65 4.23 -25.82
CA LEU A 161 6.07 4.50 -26.00
C LEU A 161 6.63 3.84 -27.27
N GLY A 162 6.26 2.58 -27.53
CA GLY A 162 6.72 1.83 -28.70
C GLY A 162 6.28 2.42 -30.05
N SER A 163 5.23 3.24 -30.07
CA SER A 163 4.79 3.99 -31.27
C SER A 163 5.54 5.31 -31.47
N THR A 164 6.50 5.65 -30.61
CA THR A 164 7.27 6.90 -30.65
C THR A 164 8.71 6.67 -31.10
N ASP A 165 9.42 7.77 -31.34
CA ASP A 165 10.87 7.84 -31.60
C ASP A 165 11.67 8.38 -30.39
N LEU A 166 11.11 8.30 -29.18
CA LEU A 166 11.73 8.83 -27.97
C LEU A 166 12.92 7.98 -27.52
N ASP A 167 14.00 8.62 -27.12
CA ASP A 167 15.17 7.97 -26.54
C ASP A 167 14.89 7.69 -25.04
N VAL A 168 14.19 6.59 -24.75
CA VAL A 168 13.85 6.14 -23.40
C VAL A 168 14.42 4.74 -23.17
N LEU A 169 15.16 4.57 -22.07
CA LEU A 169 15.66 3.30 -21.60
C LEU A 169 14.77 2.77 -20.46
N ILE A 170 14.18 1.61 -20.68
CA ILE A 170 13.52 0.83 -19.62
C ILE A 170 14.49 -0.26 -19.17
N ILE A 171 14.74 -0.37 -17.87
CA ILE A 171 15.50 -1.47 -17.28
C ILE A 171 14.53 -2.39 -16.56
N LEU A 172 14.30 -3.56 -17.12
CA LEU A 172 13.50 -4.59 -16.50
C LEU A 172 14.38 -5.37 -15.52
N ASN A 173 14.13 -5.16 -14.23
CA ASN A 173 14.79 -5.88 -13.14
C ASN A 173 14.00 -7.15 -12.81
N ASP A 174 14.41 -8.27 -13.37
CA ASP A 174 13.79 -9.59 -13.16
C ASP A 174 14.48 -10.34 -12.03
N ASN A 175 13.74 -10.57 -10.95
CA ASN A 175 14.16 -11.46 -9.86
C ASN A 175 13.11 -12.55 -9.58
N SER A 176 12.06 -12.63 -10.40
CA SER A 176 10.96 -13.60 -10.35
C SER A 176 10.10 -13.54 -9.09
N ILE A 177 10.24 -12.50 -8.26
CA ILE A 177 9.54 -12.34 -6.97
C ILE A 177 9.11 -10.89 -6.77
N GLY A 178 7.81 -10.67 -6.67
CA GLY A 178 7.23 -9.44 -6.15
C GLY A 178 7.31 -9.38 -4.61
N ILE A 179 6.18 -9.18 -3.94
CA ILE A 179 6.03 -9.45 -2.50
C ILE A 179 5.95 -10.97 -2.31
N ASP A 180 4.98 -11.59 -2.98
CA ASP A 180 4.85 -13.04 -3.17
C ASP A 180 5.50 -13.47 -4.52
N PRO A 181 5.67 -14.75 -4.80
CA PRO A 181 6.14 -15.23 -6.10
C PRO A 181 5.28 -14.68 -7.24
N SER A 182 5.92 -14.18 -8.30
CA SER A 182 5.21 -13.63 -9.47
C SER A 182 4.26 -14.67 -10.07
N VAL A 183 3.11 -14.21 -10.59
CA VAL A 183 2.05 -15.05 -11.16
C VAL A 183 1.75 -14.66 -12.61
N GLY A 184 0.98 -15.48 -13.30
CA GLY A 184 0.49 -15.22 -14.65
C GLY A 184 1.43 -15.59 -15.79
N ALA A 185 0.96 -15.44 -17.02
CA ALA A 185 1.67 -15.89 -18.23
C ALA A 185 2.99 -15.15 -18.49
N MET A 186 3.10 -13.89 -18.07
CA MET A 186 4.34 -13.12 -18.23
C MET A 186 5.49 -13.67 -17.40
N LYS A 187 5.23 -14.24 -16.22
CA LYS A 187 6.26 -14.97 -15.44
C LYS A 187 6.90 -16.09 -16.27
N GLU A 188 6.07 -16.90 -16.94
CA GLU A 188 6.57 -17.98 -17.81
C GLU A 188 7.34 -17.42 -19.01
N HIS A 189 6.87 -16.31 -19.59
CA HIS A 189 7.58 -15.64 -20.68
C HIS A 189 8.98 -15.16 -20.24
N PHE A 190 9.10 -14.52 -19.08
CA PHE A 190 10.40 -14.08 -18.54
C PHE A 190 11.31 -15.28 -18.22
N PHE A 191 10.77 -16.33 -17.62
CA PHE A 191 11.51 -17.56 -17.41
C PHE A 191 12.08 -18.15 -18.71
N GLN A 192 11.29 -18.16 -19.78
CA GLN A 192 11.75 -18.63 -21.10
C GLN A 192 12.83 -17.70 -21.69
N LEU A 193 12.74 -16.38 -21.53
CA LEU A 193 13.78 -15.42 -21.96
C LEU A 193 15.10 -15.67 -21.23
N VAL A 194 15.04 -15.86 -19.90
CA VAL A 194 16.22 -16.23 -19.08
C VAL A 194 16.84 -17.54 -19.55
N ASN A 195 16.04 -18.49 -20.07
CA ASN A 195 16.50 -19.80 -20.59
C ASN A 195 16.77 -19.78 -22.09
N GLY A 196 16.97 -18.63 -22.71
CA GLY A 196 17.49 -18.49 -24.07
C GLY A 196 16.44 -18.34 -25.17
N LYS A 197 15.18 -18.11 -24.87
CA LYS A 197 14.20 -17.68 -25.87
C LYS A 197 14.65 -16.37 -26.49
N LYS A 198 14.66 -16.28 -27.82
CA LYS A 198 15.23 -15.13 -28.54
C LYS A 198 14.26 -13.97 -28.70
N HIS A 199 12.96 -14.26 -28.82
CA HIS A 199 11.93 -13.23 -29.10
C HIS A 199 11.23 -12.82 -27.82
N SER A 200 11.20 -11.51 -27.59
CA SER A 200 10.51 -10.87 -26.47
C SER A 200 9.23 -10.18 -26.94
N ILE A 201 8.16 -10.25 -26.16
CA ILE A 201 6.91 -9.53 -26.43
C ILE A 201 7.12 -8.01 -26.54
N PHE A 202 8.17 -7.45 -25.94
CA PHE A 202 8.47 -6.04 -26.03
C PHE A 202 8.87 -5.59 -27.45
N GLU A 203 9.41 -6.50 -28.26
CA GLU A 203 9.73 -6.25 -29.67
C GLU A 203 8.44 -6.10 -30.49
N ASP A 204 7.35 -6.79 -30.11
CA ASP A 204 6.04 -6.64 -30.77
C ASP A 204 5.42 -5.26 -30.48
N PHE A 205 5.81 -4.61 -29.39
CA PHE A 205 5.46 -3.21 -29.13
C PHE A 205 6.36 -2.19 -29.90
N GLY A 206 7.34 -2.64 -30.68
CA GLY A 206 8.28 -1.75 -31.36
C GLY A 206 9.43 -1.25 -30.48
N ILE A 207 9.63 -1.84 -29.30
CA ILE A 207 10.68 -1.50 -28.35
C ILE A 207 11.90 -2.37 -28.63
N HIS A 208 13.08 -1.77 -28.81
CA HIS A 208 14.31 -2.52 -28.97
C HIS A 208 14.63 -3.30 -27.68
N TYR A 209 14.69 -4.61 -27.76
CA TYR A 209 14.94 -5.48 -26.61
C TYR A 209 16.40 -5.98 -26.60
N LYS A 210 17.03 -5.90 -25.44
CA LYS A 210 18.34 -6.46 -25.11
C LYS A 210 18.27 -7.23 -23.81
N GLY A 211 18.78 -8.44 -23.78
CA GLY A 211 18.90 -9.23 -22.55
C GLY A 211 18.89 -10.72 -22.82
N VAL A 212 18.96 -11.58 -21.84
CA VAL A 212 19.04 -11.29 -20.40
C VAL A 212 20.52 -11.19 -19.99
N ILE A 213 20.91 -10.20 -19.22
CA ILE A 213 22.26 -10.08 -18.68
C ILE A 213 22.26 -10.23 -17.15
N ASP A 214 23.43 -10.52 -16.56
CA ASP A 214 23.59 -10.56 -15.12
C ASP A 214 23.62 -9.12 -14.56
N GLY A 215 22.63 -8.78 -13.73
CA GLY A 215 22.50 -7.48 -13.08
C GLY A 215 23.46 -7.26 -11.89
N HIS A 216 24.28 -8.27 -11.54
CA HIS A 216 25.31 -8.19 -10.52
C HIS A 216 26.74 -8.12 -11.10
N ASP A 217 26.89 -8.22 -12.44
CA ASP A 217 28.17 -8.13 -13.12
C ASP A 217 28.38 -6.74 -13.75
N PHE A 218 29.35 -5.99 -13.25
CA PHE A 218 29.64 -4.64 -13.72
C PHE A 218 30.06 -4.57 -15.18
N ASP A 219 30.84 -5.55 -15.66
CA ASP A 219 31.32 -5.54 -17.05
C ASP A 219 30.13 -5.73 -18.01
N SER A 220 29.22 -6.65 -17.69
CA SER A 220 27.98 -6.87 -18.44
C SER A 220 27.06 -5.63 -18.42
N LEU A 221 26.91 -4.99 -17.25
CA LEU A 221 26.10 -3.77 -17.10
C LEU A 221 26.65 -2.62 -17.96
N PHE A 222 27.95 -2.32 -17.85
CA PHE A 222 28.57 -1.23 -18.61
C PHE A 222 28.55 -1.49 -20.10
N ALA A 223 28.86 -2.71 -20.56
CA ALA A 223 28.79 -3.07 -21.96
C ALA A 223 27.36 -2.90 -22.52
N ALA A 224 26.36 -3.30 -21.73
CA ALA A 224 24.96 -3.12 -22.12
C ALA A 224 24.54 -1.64 -22.16
N PHE A 225 24.95 -0.82 -21.19
CA PHE A 225 24.65 0.63 -21.20
C PHE A 225 25.29 1.33 -22.40
N GLU A 226 26.57 1.03 -22.70
CA GLU A 226 27.26 1.56 -23.88
C GLU A 226 26.54 1.16 -25.19
N GLU A 227 26.04 -0.07 -25.32
CA GLU A 227 25.25 -0.53 -26.45
C GLU A 227 23.90 0.20 -26.53
N MET A 228 23.17 0.29 -25.40
CA MET A 228 21.87 0.96 -25.34
C MET A 228 22.00 2.46 -25.66
N ASP A 229 23.08 3.12 -25.33
CA ASP A 229 23.32 4.52 -25.63
C ASP A 229 23.43 4.84 -27.12
N GLN A 230 23.76 3.85 -27.95
CA GLN A 230 23.80 4.01 -29.41
C GLN A 230 22.40 3.96 -30.03
N ILE A 231 21.41 3.46 -29.33
CA ILE A 231 20.05 3.28 -29.83
C ILE A 231 19.23 4.52 -29.45
N LYS A 232 18.76 5.28 -30.46
CA LYS A 232 18.03 6.54 -30.28
C LYS A 232 16.51 6.39 -30.47
N LYS A 233 15.96 5.32 -29.93
CA LYS A 233 14.54 4.96 -29.92
C LYS A 233 14.19 4.23 -28.63
N PRO A 234 12.90 3.95 -28.36
CA PRO A 234 12.50 3.16 -27.19
C PRO A 234 13.23 1.83 -27.12
N LYS A 235 13.77 1.56 -25.94
CA LYS A 235 14.60 0.38 -25.70
C LYS A 235 14.41 -0.18 -24.30
N LEU A 236 14.53 -1.51 -24.17
CA LEU A 236 14.40 -2.22 -22.91
C LEU A 236 15.62 -3.12 -22.71
N LEU A 237 16.29 -2.93 -21.59
CA LEU A 237 17.36 -3.79 -21.09
C LEU A 237 16.79 -4.72 -20.02
N HIS A 238 16.82 -6.02 -20.28
CA HIS A 238 16.38 -7.04 -19.33
C HIS A 238 17.57 -7.55 -18.53
N ILE A 239 17.57 -7.31 -17.22
CA ILE A 239 18.61 -7.80 -16.31
C ILE A 239 18.02 -8.82 -15.35
N LYS A 240 18.81 -9.82 -14.99
CA LYS A 240 18.49 -10.77 -13.93
C LYS A 240 19.22 -10.42 -12.66
N THR A 241 18.48 -10.33 -11.53
CA THR A 241 19.05 -10.08 -10.21
C THR A 241 18.57 -11.11 -9.19
N ILE A 242 19.19 -11.08 -8.01
CA ILE A 242 18.81 -11.92 -6.87
C ILE A 242 18.34 -10.99 -5.76
N LYS A 243 17.07 -11.08 -5.38
CA LYS A 243 16.51 -10.34 -4.25
C LYS A 243 17.19 -10.79 -2.96
N GLY A 244 17.73 -9.85 -2.17
CA GLY A 244 18.50 -10.18 -0.97
C GLY A 244 19.97 -10.48 -1.20
N LYS A 245 20.52 -10.20 -2.40
CA LYS A 245 21.91 -10.47 -2.80
C LYS A 245 22.93 -10.03 -1.77
N GLY A 246 23.86 -10.95 -1.44
CA GLY A 246 24.93 -10.74 -0.48
C GLY A 246 24.54 -10.96 0.98
N TYR A 247 23.27 -11.35 1.26
CA TYR A 247 22.84 -11.78 2.58
C TYR A 247 22.18 -13.17 2.46
N PRO A 248 22.90 -14.27 2.77
CA PRO A 248 22.46 -15.63 2.50
C PRO A 248 21.06 -15.96 3.04
N THR A 249 20.74 -15.46 4.21
CA THR A 249 19.42 -15.65 4.84
C THR A 249 18.29 -15.03 4.00
N ALA A 250 18.53 -13.85 3.39
CA ALA A 250 17.55 -13.19 2.53
C ALA A 250 17.46 -13.82 1.13
N GLU A 251 18.58 -14.35 0.60
CA GLU A 251 18.57 -15.09 -0.65
C GLU A 251 17.79 -16.39 -0.53
N ALA A 252 17.83 -17.06 0.63
CA ALA A 252 17.15 -18.34 0.88
C ALA A 252 15.64 -18.19 1.06
N ASP A 253 15.16 -17.07 1.59
CA ASP A 253 13.73 -16.81 1.83
C ASP A 253 13.35 -15.36 1.46
N GLN A 254 13.26 -15.10 0.16
CA GLN A 254 13.09 -13.77 -0.41
C GLN A 254 11.74 -13.12 -0.09
N VAL A 255 10.72 -13.91 0.22
CA VAL A 255 9.38 -13.42 0.65
C VAL A 255 9.46 -12.85 2.05
N ARG A 256 9.96 -13.64 3.00
CA ARG A 256 10.11 -13.24 4.40
C ARG A 256 11.01 -12.01 4.53
N TRP A 257 12.09 -11.95 3.74
CA TRP A 257 13.08 -10.89 3.76
C TRP A 257 12.74 -9.69 2.86
N HIS A 258 11.54 -9.63 2.32
CA HIS A 258 11.08 -8.42 1.64
C HIS A 258 11.06 -7.20 2.59
N SER A 259 10.46 -7.38 3.78
CA SER A 259 10.42 -6.36 4.86
C SER A 259 10.37 -7.06 6.22
N PRO A 260 11.53 -7.55 6.73
CA PRO A 260 11.57 -8.51 7.85
C PRO A 260 11.25 -7.91 9.23
N GLY A 261 11.21 -6.58 9.37
CA GLY A 261 11.20 -5.91 10.67
C GLY A 261 12.59 -5.85 11.27
N ILE A 262 12.69 -5.81 12.61
CA ILE A 262 13.99 -5.77 13.33
C ILE A 262 14.56 -7.19 13.44
N PHE A 263 15.84 -7.35 13.14
CA PHE A 263 16.51 -8.65 13.13
C PHE A 263 17.98 -8.56 13.59
N ASN A 264 18.53 -9.68 14.03
CA ASN A 264 19.96 -9.82 14.27
C ASN A 264 20.66 -10.12 12.95
N LYS A 265 21.54 -9.23 12.47
CA LYS A 265 22.19 -9.39 11.17
C LYS A 265 23.15 -10.59 11.08
N GLU A 266 23.73 -11.03 12.21
CA GLU A 266 24.69 -12.13 12.24
C GLU A 266 23.97 -13.48 12.17
N THR A 267 22.82 -13.62 12.85
CA THR A 267 22.07 -14.88 12.95
C THR A 267 20.90 -14.97 11.98
N GLY A 268 20.41 -13.83 11.46
CA GLY A 268 19.16 -13.76 10.70
C GLY A 268 17.91 -13.97 11.55
N GLU A 269 18.03 -13.95 12.88
CA GLU A 269 16.89 -14.09 13.77
C GLU A 269 16.08 -12.78 13.79
N ILE A 270 14.78 -12.86 13.47
CA ILE A 270 13.86 -11.73 13.61
C ILE A 270 13.55 -11.54 15.10
N THR A 271 14.01 -10.42 15.66
CA THR A 271 13.95 -10.13 17.09
C THR A 271 12.70 -9.36 17.52
N SER A 272 11.88 -8.91 16.56
CA SER A 272 10.59 -8.30 16.87
C SER A 272 9.73 -9.32 17.62
N LYS A 273 9.40 -9.02 18.90
CA LYS A 273 8.52 -9.88 19.68
C LYS A 273 7.19 -10.04 18.96
N PRO A 274 6.71 -11.29 18.78
CA PRO A 274 5.37 -11.49 18.25
C PRO A 274 4.39 -10.74 19.15
N ASN A 275 3.53 -9.93 18.56
CA ASN A 275 2.44 -9.34 19.32
C ASN A 275 1.51 -10.49 19.76
N PRO A 276 1.18 -10.61 21.05
CA PRO A 276 0.31 -11.67 21.52
C PRO A 276 -1.14 -11.53 21.02
N GLU A 277 -1.54 -10.32 20.63
CA GLU A 277 -2.86 -10.08 20.07
C GLU A 277 -2.88 -10.40 18.55
N ILE A 278 -3.99 -11.00 18.11
CA ILE A 278 -4.20 -11.34 16.70
C ILE A 278 -4.38 -10.07 15.85
N SER A 279 -3.82 -10.09 14.65
CA SER A 279 -4.01 -8.99 13.69
C SER A 279 -5.39 -9.07 13.02
N TYR A 280 -5.89 -7.94 12.52
CA TYR A 280 -7.09 -7.91 11.69
C TYR A 280 -6.96 -8.80 10.44
N GLN A 281 -5.76 -8.89 9.86
CA GLN A 281 -5.48 -9.77 8.72
C GLN A 281 -5.61 -11.26 9.09
N GLN A 282 -5.18 -11.66 10.30
CA GLN A 282 -5.42 -13.02 10.81
C GLN A 282 -6.91 -13.27 11.07
N VAL A 283 -7.63 -12.28 11.61
CA VAL A 283 -9.10 -12.38 11.75
C VAL A 283 -9.75 -12.61 10.38
N PHE A 284 -9.31 -11.86 9.36
CA PHE A 284 -9.81 -12.00 7.99
C PHE A 284 -9.55 -13.41 7.45
N GLY A 285 -8.29 -13.87 7.41
CA GLY A 285 -7.93 -15.19 6.88
C GLY A 285 -8.65 -16.33 7.59
N ASN A 286 -8.70 -16.30 8.93
CA ASN A 286 -9.42 -17.31 9.73
C ASN A 286 -10.92 -17.32 9.44
N THR A 287 -11.53 -16.15 9.29
CA THR A 287 -12.96 -16.03 8.96
C THR A 287 -13.24 -16.52 7.55
N MET A 288 -12.41 -16.14 6.58
CA MET A 288 -12.53 -16.62 5.19
C MET A 288 -12.39 -18.15 5.09
N ASN A 289 -11.43 -18.73 5.82
CA ASN A 289 -11.28 -20.20 5.88
C ASN A 289 -12.57 -20.89 6.35
N ARG A 290 -13.24 -20.34 7.38
CA ARG A 290 -14.50 -20.86 7.89
C ARG A 290 -15.65 -20.63 6.90
N LEU A 291 -15.83 -19.41 6.38
CA LEU A 291 -16.89 -19.08 5.42
C LEU A 291 -16.80 -19.92 4.14
N MET A 292 -15.60 -20.10 3.58
CA MET A 292 -15.37 -20.92 2.40
C MET A 292 -15.56 -22.42 2.65
N SER A 293 -15.40 -22.88 3.89
CA SER A 293 -15.72 -24.25 4.29
C SER A 293 -17.25 -24.48 4.34
N GLU A 294 -18.01 -23.48 4.79
CA GLU A 294 -19.46 -23.52 4.96
C GLU A 294 -20.23 -23.20 3.67
N ASN A 295 -19.65 -22.38 2.76
CA ASN A 295 -20.31 -21.95 1.53
C ASN A 295 -19.39 -22.11 0.31
N GLN A 296 -19.75 -23.04 -0.57
CA GLN A 296 -18.97 -23.35 -1.78
C GLN A 296 -19.02 -22.25 -2.86
N LYS A 297 -19.96 -21.31 -2.78
CA LYS A 297 -20.07 -20.19 -3.72
C LYS A 297 -19.06 -19.09 -3.44
N ILE A 298 -18.49 -19.06 -2.23
CA ILE A 298 -17.51 -18.02 -1.85
C ILE A 298 -16.17 -18.30 -2.54
N VAL A 299 -15.66 -17.26 -3.20
CA VAL A 299 -14.33 -17.20 -3.81
C VAL A 299 -13.57 -15.99 -3.28
N ALA A 300 -12.26 -16.09 -3.15
CA ALA A 300 -11.41 -15.00 -2.71
C ALA A 300 -10.46 -14.54 -3.83
N ILE A 301 -10.33 -13.25 -4.00
CA ILE A 301 -9.47 -12.63 -5.02
C ILE A 301 -8.54 -11.62 -4.32
N THR A 302 -7.27 -11.62 -4.70
CA THR A 302 -6.30 -10.61 -4.23
C THR A 302 -5.32 -10.25 -5.34
N PRO A 303 -4.99 -8.95 -5.52
CA PRO A 303 -3.94 -8.52 -6.44
C PRO A 303 -2.57 -8.52 -5.71
N ALA A 304 -1.77 -9.58 -5.89
CA ALA A 304 -0.40 -9.75 -5.42
C ALA A 304 -0.20 -9.64 -3.87
N MET A 305 -1.24 -9.94 -3.08
CA MET A 305 -1.19 -9.75 -1.62
C MET A 305 -1.65 -11.00 -0.85
N LEU A 306 -1.36 -12.19 -1.37
CA LEU A 306 -1.80 -13.46 -0.78
C LEU A 306 -1.30 -13.62 0.68
N THR A 307 -0.01 -13.44 0.89
CA THR A 307 0.61 -13.50 2.23
C THR A 307 0.19 -12.31 3.10
N GLY A 308 0.19 -11.11 2.54
CA GLY A 308 -0.14 -9.88 3.27
C GLY A 308 -1.57 -9.81 3.79
N SER A 309 -2.51 -10.49 3.14
CA SER A 309 -3.92 -10.58 3.54
C SER A 309 -4.25 -11.85 4.34
N HIS A 310 -3.25 -12.66 4.72
CA HIS A 310 -3.44 -13.95 5.40
C HIS A 310 -4.33 -14.94 4.63
N LEU A 311 -4.27 -14.92 3.30
CA LEU A 311 -5.00 -15.85 2.44
C LEU A 311 -4.19 -17.09 2.04
N THR A 312 -2.92 -17.21 2.42
CA THR A 312 -2.04 -18.35 2.05
C THR A 312 -2.60 -19.69 2.52
N GLU A 313 -3.03 -19.79 3.79
CA GLU A 313 -3.63 -21.02 4.30
C GLU A 313 -4.98 -21.31 3.65
N VAL A 314 -5.76 -20.28 3.34
CA VAL A 314 -7.04 -20.41 2.64
C VAL A 314 -6.80 -20.91 1.22
N HIS A 315 -5.79 -20.38 0.52
CA HIS A 315 -5.39 -20.84 -0.81
C HIS A 315 -4.94 -22.29 -0.81
N ASN A 316 -4.10 -22.69 0.16
CA ASN A 316 -3.64 -24.08 0.28
C ASN A 316 -4.81 -25.06 0.48
N LYS A 317 -5.86 -24.63 1.17
CA LYS A 317 -7.05 -25.46 1.43
C LYS A 317 -8.05 -25.43 0.27
N PHE A 318 -8.17 -24.31 -0.43
CA PHE A 318 -9.14 -24.09 -1.51
C PHE A 318 -8.48 -23.51 -2.78
N PRO A 319 -7.48 -24.20 -3.38
CA PRO A 319 -6.68 -23.63 -4.46
C PRO A 319 -7.50 -23.23 -5.69
N GLU A 320 -8.64 -23.89 -5.93
CA GLU A 320 -9.55 -23.61 -7.06
C GLU A 320 -10.48 -22.41 -6.81
N ARG A 321 -10.47 -21.82 -5.59
CA ARG A 321 -11.38 -20.76 -5.17
C ARG A 321 -10.67 -19.54 -4.58
N VAL A 322 -9.35 -19.53 -4.59
CA VAL A 322 -8.54 -18.36 -4.19
C VAL A 322 -7.65 -17.97 -5.36
N PHE A 323 -7.79 -16.74 -5.83
CA PHE A 323 -7.11 -16.23 -7.02
C PHE A 323 -6.18 -15.08 -6.65
N ASP A 324 -4.88 -15.28 -6.85
CA ASP A 324 -3.93 -14.18 -6.95
C ASP A 324 -3.80 -13.78 -8.42
N VAL A 325 -4.17 -12.54 -8.73
CA VAL A 325 -4.18 -12.03 -10.11
C VAL A 325 -2.94 -11.18 -10.46
N GLY A 326 -1.95 -11.13 -9.57
CA GLY A 326 -0.79 -10.25 -9.71
C GLY A 326 -1.14 -8.79 -9.40
N ILE A 327 -0.24 -7.85 -9.73
CA ILE A 327 -0.47 -6.41 -9.51
C ILE A 327 -1.44 -5.90 -10.59
N ALA A 328 -2.73 -6.15 -10.38
CA ALA A 328 -3.80 -5.93 -11.37
C ALA A 328 -5.14 -5.62 -10.70
N GLU A 329 -5.22 -4.49 -9.97
CA GLU A 329 -6.39 -4.12 -9.18
C GLU A 329 -7.64 -3.94 -10.05
N GLN A 330 -7.51 -3.29 -11.22
CA GLN A 330 -8.62 -3.13 -12.17
C GLN A 330 -9.17 -4.50 -12.60
N HIS A 331 -8.27 -5.42 -12.98
CA HIS A 331 -8.64 -6.78 -13.35
C HIS A 331 -9.30 -7.52 -12.18
N ALA A 332 -8.77 -7.39 -10.96
CA ALA A 332 -9.33 -8.04 -9.76
C ALA A 332 -10.79 -7.67 -9.56
N VAL A 333 -11.13 -6.39 -9.71
CA VAL A 333 -12.52 -5.88 -9.55
C VAL A 333 -13.43 -6.38 -10.67
N THR A 334 -13.04 -6.23 -11.93
CA THR A 334 -13.84 -6.68 -13.06
C THR A 334 -13.96 -8.21 -13.11
N PHE A 335 -12.91 -8.95 -12.76
CA PHE A 335 -12.95 -10.41 -12.60
C PHE A 335 -13.95 -10.84 -11.53
N SER A 336 -13.94 -10.13 -10.38
CA SER A 336 -14.94 -10.34 -9.32
C SER A 336 -16.36 -10.06 -9.81
N ALA A 337 -16.57 -9.01 -10.62
CA ALA A 337 -17.86 -8.73 -11.24
C ALA A 337 -18.32 -9.89 -12.14
N GLY A 338 -17.43 -10.42 -12.98
CA GLY A 338 -17.72 -11.58 -13.83
C GLY A 338 -18.10 -12.83 -13.04
N LEU A 339 -17.40 -13.13 -11.93
CA LEU A 339 -17.72 -14.23 -11.03
C LEU A 339 -19.10 -14.04 -10.38
N SER A 340 -19.40 -12.82 -9.93
CA SER A 340 -20.68 -12.47 -9.33
C SER A 340 -21.84 -12.60 -10.33
N ALA A 341 -21.67 -12.17 -11.56
CA ALA A 341 -22.65 -12.32 -12.63
C ALA A 341 -23.00 -13.78 -12.94
N GLN A 342 -22.13 -14.74 -12.59
CA GLN A 342 -22.36 -16.19 -12.70
C GLN A 342 -22.79 -16.83 -11.37
N GLY A 343 -23.18 -16.03 -10.37
CA GLY A 343 -23.75 -16.51 -9.11
C GLY A 343 -22.76 -16.98 -8.07
N MET A 344 -21.46 -16.66 -8.24
CA MET A 344 -20.47 -16.79 -7.17
C MET A 344 -20.54 -15.58 -6.21
N ILE A 345 -19.92 -15.71 -5.04
CA ILE A 345 -19.85 -14.66 -4.04
C ILE A 345 -18.37 -14.27 -3.88
N PRO A 346 -17.87 -13.32 -4.67
CA PRO A 346 -16.47 -12.93 -4.63
C PRO A 346 -16.16 -12.01 -3.45
N TYR A 347 -15.12 -12.35 -2.71
CA TYR A 347 -14.47 -11.51 -1.70
C TYR A 347 -13.17 -10.97 -2.29
N CYS A 348 -13.22 -9.74 -2.79
CA CYS A 348 -12.09 -9.06 -3.44
C CYS A 348 -11.32 -8.26 -2.39
N THR A 349 -10.09 -8.72 -2.08
CA THR A 349 -9.27 -8.15 -1.00
C THR A 349 -8.18 -7.26 -1.59
N ILE A 350 -8.29 -5.97 -1.38
CA ILE A 350 -7.36 -4.95 -1.92
C ILE A 350 -7.02 -3.97 -0.80
N TYR A 351 -5.76 -3.48 -0.76
CA TYR A 351 -5.40 -2.40 0.16
C TYR A 351 -6.14 -1.11 -0.20
N SER A 352 -6.58 -0.38 0.82
CA SER A 352 -7.35 0.86 0.64
C SER A 352 -6.69 1.83 -0.36
N THR A 353 -5.39 2.08 -0.22
CA THR A 353 -4.66 2.96 -1.14
C THR A 353 -4.58 2.41 -2.56
N PHE A 354 -4.49 1.08 -2.75
CA PHE A 354 -4.39 0.46 -4.09
C PHE A 354 -5.77 0.33 -4.76
N LEU A 355 -6.86 0.28 -3.99
CA LEU A 355 -8.22 0.26 -4.52
C LEU A 355 -8.53 1.50 -5.38
N GLN A 356 -7.83 2.61 -5.15
CA GLN A 356 -7.95 3.83 -5.97
C GLN A 356 -7.74 3.56 -7.47
N ARG A 357 -6.91 2.56 -7.85
CA ARG A 357 -6.67 2.19 -9.25
C ARG A 357 -7.87 1.59 -9.96
N SER A 358 -8.81 1.05 -9.22
CA SER A 358 -9.99 0.38 -9.76
C SER A 358 -11.29 1.13 -9.46
N TYR A 359 -11.20 2.45 -9.23
CA TYR A 359 -12.36 3.28 -8.92
C TYR A 359 -13.42 3.27 -10.04
N ASP A 360 -12.98 3.33 -11.30
CA ASP A 360 -13.88 3.19 -12.46
C ASP A 360 -14.60 1.84 -12.46
N GLN A 361 -13.87 0.73 -12.23
CA GLN A 361 -14.43 -0.62 -12.22
C GLN A 361 -15.42 -0.84 -11.07
N LEU A 362 -15.20 -0.20 -9.91
CA LEU A 362 -16.17 -0.20 -8.81
C LEU A 362 -17.51 0.41 -9.24
N ILE A 363 -17.47 1.50 -9.99
CA ILE A 363 -18.67 2.21 -10.48
C ILE A 363 -19.30 1.47 -11.65
N HIS A 364 -18.54 1.29 -12.74
CA HIS A 364 -19.05 0.82 -14.02
C HIS A 364 -19.32 -0.69 -14.05
N ASP A 365 -18.34 -1.48 -13.59
CA ASP A 365 -18.43 -2.94 -13.74
C ASP A 365 -19.21 -3.61 -12.61
N VAL A 366 -19.27 -2.98 -11.44
CA VAL A 366 -19.89 -3.57 -10.25
C VAL A 366 -21.18 -2.83 -9.85
N ALA A 367 -21.08 -1.57 -9.41
CA ALA A 367 -22.21 -0.87 -8.77
C ALA A 367 -23.34 -0.53 -9.75
N LEU A 368 -23.01 -0.08 -10.96
CA LEU A 368 -23.99 0.21 -12.02
C LEU A 368 -24.82 -1.04 -12.37
N GLN A 369 -24.19 -2.22 -12.33
CA GLN A 369 -24.83 -3.50 -12.62
C GLN A 369 -25.43 -4.18 -11.38
N GLN A 370 -25.31 -3.56 -10.20
CA GLN A 370 -25.79 -4.07 -8.90
C GLN A 370 -25.25 -5.47 -8.55
N LEU A 371 -24.01 -5.77 -8.95
CA LEU A 371 -23.40 -7.08 -8.69
C LEU A 371 -22.92 -7.18 -7.24
N PRO A 372 -23.33 -8.22 -6.49
CA PRO A 372 -22.98 -8.37 -5.06
C PRO A 372 -21.55 -8.84 -4.86
N VAL A 373 -20.58 -7.98 -5.17
CA VAL A 373 -19.17 -8.18 -4.87
C VAL A 373 -18.88 -7.67 -3.46
N VAL A 374 -18.16 -8.46 -2.67
CA VAL A 374 -17.70 -8.07 -1.33
C VAL A 374 -16.27 -7.53 -1.44
N PHE A 375 -16.09 -6.25 -1.17
CA PHE A 375 -14.78 -5.60 -1.14
C PHE A 375 -14.21 -5.62 0.28
N CYS A 376 -13.15 -6.40 0.49
CA CYS A 376 -12.41 -6.46 1.75
C CYS A 376 -11.24 -5.47 1.67
N ILE A 377 -11.44 -4.26 2.20
CA ILE A 377 -10.53 -3.14 2.05
C ILE A 377 -9.53 -3.14 3.21
N ASP A 378 -8.38 -3.71 2.96
CA ASP A 378 -7.31 -3.86 3.95
C ASP A 378 -6.45 -2.59 4.08
N ARG A 379 -5.78 -2.40 5.19
CA ARG A 379 -4.94 -1.22 5.51
C ARG A 379 -5.72 0.10 5.43
N ALA A 380 -6.98 0.10 5.84
CA ALA A 380 -7.75 1.33 5.97
C ALA A 380 -7.21 2.22 7.10
N GLY A 381 -7.22 3.53 6.89
CA GLY A 381 -6.68 4.51 7.83
C GLY A 381 -5.16 4.69 7.72
N ILE A 382 -4.53 5.15 8.78
CA ILE A 382 -3.08 5.37 8.88
C ILE A 382 -2.36 4.02 9.01
N VAL A 383 -1.33 3.80 8.19
CA VAL A 383 -0.51 2.56 8.20
C VAL A 383 0.90 2.76 8.77
N GLY A 384 1.29 3.99 9.07
CA GLY A 384 2.52 4.32 9.78
C GLY A 384 3.70 4.63 8.85
N THR A 385 4.79 3.89 8.99
CA THR A 385 6.12 4.20 8.42
C THR A 385 6.22 4.19 6.90
N ASP A 386 5.24 3.63 6.18
CA ASP A 386 5.19 3.66 4.71
C ASP A 386 4.67 5.00 4.16
N GLY A 387 4.02 5.80 4.99
CA GLY A 387 3.66 7.18 4.71
C GLY A 387 2.53 7.40 3.72
N ALA A 388 2.50 8.59 3.14
CA ALA A 388 1.40 9.12 2.33
C ALA A 388 1.00 8.24 1.14
N THR A 389 1.91 7.47 0.58
CA THR A 389 1.63 6.56 -0.54
C THR A 389 0.86 5.30 -0.13
N HIS A 390 0.85 4.96 1.18
CA HIS A 390 0.26 3.73 1.70
C HIS A 390 -0.88 3.96 2.69
N HIS A 391 -1.09 5.17 3.19
CA HIS A 391 -2.24 5.49 4.03
C HIS A 391 -3.55 5.32 3.26
N GLY A 392 -4.50 4.60 3.85
CA GLY A 392 -5.78 4.25 3.27
C GLY A 392 -6.94 5.04 3.86
N TYR A 393 -7.05 6.32 3.59
CA TYR A 393 -8.08 7.16 4.23
C TYR A 393 -9.02 7.89 3.27
N PHE A 394 -8.86 7.69 1.97
CA PHE A 394 -9.77 8.26 0.97
C PHE A 394 -10.96 7.35 0.65
N ASP A 395 -10.91 6.09 1.07
CA ASP A 395 -11.84 5.02 0.68
C ASP A 395 -13.29 5.32 1.10
N ILE A 396 -13.54 5.84 2.32
CA ILE A 396 -14.89 6.22 2.75
C ILE A 396 -15.47 7.23 1.77
N SER A 397 -14.71 8.28 1.46
CA SER A 397 -15.16 9.40 0.62
C SER A 397 -15.55 8.94 -0.79
N PHE A 398 -14.69 8.20 -1.49
CA PHE A 398 -15.00 7.76 -2.84
C PHE A 398 -16.03 6.63 -2.90
N LEU A 399 -16.10 5.74 -1.91
CA LEU A 399 -17.12 4.69 -1.85
C LEU A 399 -18.50 5.23 -1.52
N ARG A 400 -18.59 6.24 -0.63
CA ARG A 400 -19.87 6.90 -0.34
C ARG A 400 -20.54 7.51 -1.55
N SER A 401 -19.76 8.04 -2.49
CA SER A 401 -20.30 8.66 -3.71
C SER A 401 -20.90 7.66 -4.69
N ILE A 402 -20.56 6.35 -4.57
CA ILE A 402 -21.05 5.32 -5.50
C ILE A 402 -22.47 4.87 -5.11
N PRO A 403 -23.47 4.98 -5.99
CA PRO A 403 -24.82 4.44 -5.73
C PRO A 403 -24.77 2.93 -5.45
N ASN A 404 -25.73 2.44 -4.67
CA ASN A 404 -25.89 1.02 -4.31
C ASN A 404 -24.74 0.38 -3.52
N MET A 405 -23.66 1.09 -3.26
CA MET A 405 -22.52 0.61 -2.46
C MET A 405 -22.85 0.65 -0.97
N THR A 406 -22.75 -0.49 -0.28
CA THR A 406 -22.72 -0.52 1.18
C THR A 406 -21.30 -0.21 1.66
N VAL A 407 -21.15 0.72 2.62
CA VAL A 407 -19.87 1.12 3.18
C VAL A 407 -19.85 0.83 4.68
N SER A 408 -18.99 -0.12 5.10
CA SER A 408 -18.92 -0.56 6.50
C SER A 408 -17.50 -0.61 7.05
N ALA A 409 -17.40 -0.51 8.38
CA ALA A 409 -16.16 -0.65 9.13
C ALA A 409 -16.41 -1.32 10.49
N PRO A 410 -15.64 -2.35 10.87
CA PRO A 410 -15.74 -2.94 12.20
C PRO A 410 -15.08 -2.04 13.24
N MET A 411 -15.62 -2.05 14.46
CA MET A 411 -14.97 -1.48 15.62
C MET A 411 -13.95 -2.47 16.23
N ASN A 412 -14.27 -3.76 16.19
CA ASN A 412 -13.46 -4.84 16.77
C ASN A 412 -13.51 -6.12 15.93
N GLU A 413 -12.83 -7.18 16.39
CA GLU A 413 -12.73 -8.47 15.70
C GLU A 413 -14.08 -9.20 15.53
N ILE A 414 -15.00 -9.05 16.48
CA ILE A 414 -16.33 -9.69 16.42
C ILE A 414 -17.21 -8.98 15.38
N ASP A 415 -17.21 -7.65 15.39
CA ASP A 415 -17.89 -6.87 14.37
C ASP A 415 -17.35 -7.24 12.97
N PHE A 416 -16.02 -7.44 12.85
CA PHE A 416 -15.39 -7.80 11.59
C PHE A 416 -15.85 -9.17 11.07
N GLN A 417 -15.83 -10.21 11.93
CA GLN A 417 -16.35 -11.53 11.57
C GLN A 417 -17.82 -11.47 11.14
N ASN A 418 -18.64 -10.72 11.89
CA ASN A 418 -20.06 -10.60 11.61
C ASN A 418 -20.36 -9.80 10.32
N LEU A 419 -19.56 -8.76 10.01
CA LEU A 419 -19.65 -8.03 8.73
C LEU A 419 -19.28 -8.94 7.55
N LEU A 420 -18.16 -9.69 7.65
CA LEU A 420 -17.77 -10.67 6.63
C LEU A 420 -18.86 -11.72 6.41
N TYR A 421 -19.43 -12.25 7.48
CA TYR A 421 -20.54 -13.21 7.38
C TYR A 421 -21.79 -12.59 6.77
N THR A 422 -22.11 -11.35 7.13
CA THR A 422 -23.30 -10.64 6.64
C THR A 422 -23.22 -10.33 5.16
N ALA A 423 -22.05 -9.97 4.66
CA ALA A 423 -21.84 -9.54 3.29
C ALA A 423 -22.23 -10.59 2.23
N GLN A 424 -22.12 -11.89 2.56
CA GLN A 424 -22.53 -12.96 1.62
C GLN A 424 -24.04 -12.99 1.29
N PHE A 425 -24.85 -12.27 2.05
CA PHE A 425 -26.31 -12.18 1.86
C PHE A 425 -26.76 -10.86 1.25
N SER A 426 -25.81 -10.05 0.79
CA SER A 426 -26.12 -8.77 0.14
C SER A 426 -26.53 -9.01 -1.32
N ASP A 427 -27.48 -8.22 -1.79
CA ASP A 427 -27.91 -8.18 -3.19
C ASP A 427 -27.23 -7.04 -3.97
N SER A 428 -26.30 -6.33 -3.33
CA SER A 428 -25.58 -5.18 -3.87
C SER A 428 -24.13 -5.17 -3.41
N PRO A 429 -23.25 -4.36 -4.03
CA PRO A 429 -21.86 -4.25 -3.63
C PRO A 429 -21.70 -3.90 -2.15
N PHE A 430 -20.82 -4.61 -1.47
CA PHE A 430 -20.63 -4.48 -0.02
C PHE A 430 -19.16 -4.28 0.30
N SER A 431 -18.79 -3.14 0.89
CA SER A 431 -17.42 -2.87 1.30
C SER A 431 -17.25 -2.97 2.82
N ILE A 432 -16.17 -3.63 3.23
CA ILE A 432 -15.74 -3.78 4.62
C ILE A 432 -14.31 -3.28 4.71
N ARG A 433 -14.11 -2.10 5.30
CA ARG A 433 -12.79 -1.53 5.48
C ARG A 433 -12.25 -1.88 6.88
N PHE A 434 -10.99 -2.33 6.96
CA PHE A 434 -10.37 -2.72 8.21
C PHE A 434 -8.90 -2.29 8.28
N PRO A 435 -8.38 -1.98 9.48
CA PRO A 435 -7.07 -1.37 9.63
C PRO A 435 -5.92 -2.39 9.56
N ARG A 436 -4.73 -1.91 9.32
CA ARG A 436 -3.49 -2.60 9.69
C ARG A 436 -3.33 -2.57 11.20
N GLY A 437 -2.91 -3.70 11.80
CA GLY A 437 -2.62 -3.79 13.23
C GLY A 437 -3.42 -4.85 13.95
N ASN A 438 -3.33 -4.84 15.26
CA ASN A 438 -3.87 -5.89 16.10
C ASN A 438 -5.22 -5.51 16.70
N THR A 439 -5.98 -6.54 17.02
CA THR A 439 -7.20 -6.45 17.84
C THR A 439 -6.80 -6.37 19.32
N ALA A 440 -7.79 -6.31 20.21
CA ALA A 440 -7.54 -6.39 21.66
C ALA A 440 -7.51 -7.84 22.19
N LYS A 441 -7.63 -8.83 21.32
CA LYS A 441 -7.75 -10.24 21.70
C LYS A 441 -6.57 -11.08 21.24
N ARG A 442 -6.23 -12.09 22.03
CA ARG A 442 -5.19 -13.09 21.70
C ARG A 442 -5.72 -14.23 20.84
N GLN A 443 -7.02 -14.49 20.92
CA GLN A 443 -7.70 -15.54 20.18
C GLN A 443 -9.11 -15.07 19.80
N LEU A 444 -9.60 -15.54 18.66
CA LEU A 444 -10.99 -15.34 18.30
C LEU A 444 -11.86 -16.24 19.18
N PRO A 445 -12.99 -15.72 19.69
CA PRO A 445 -13.94 -16.56 20.38
C PRO A 445 -14.55 -17.58 19.42
N ASP A 446 -14.69 -18.81 19.89
CA ASP A 446 -15.43 -19.85 19.17
C ASP A 446 -16.92 -19.64 19.39
N GLN A 447 -17.51 -18.82 18.51
CA GLN A 447 -18.93 -18.48 18.53
C GLN A 447 -19.52 -18.50 17.13
N PRO A 448 -20.83 -18.73 17.00
CA PRO A 448 -21.53 -18.60 15.72
C PRO A 448 -21.43 -17.16 15.19
N PHE A 449 -21.29 -17.02 13.88
CA PHE A 449 -21.43 -15.72 13.24
C PHE A 449 -22.85 -15.20 13.37
N LYS A 450 -22.99 -13.91 13.56
CA LYS A 450 -24.29 -13.22 13.60
C LYS A 450 -24.51 -12.43 12.30
N LYS A 451 -25.62 -12.69 11.62
CA LYS A 451 -26.05 -11.81 10.53
C LYS A 451 -26.50 -10.47 11.11
N LEU A 452 -25.85 -9.40 10.69
CA LEU A 452 -26.18 -8.03 11.09
C LEU A 452 -27.31 -7.47 10.21
N GLU A 453 -28.10 -6.55 10.75
CA GLU A 453 -29.03 -5.74 9.98
C GLU A 453 -28.24 -4.60 9.34
N THR A 454 -28.19 -4.57 8.00
CA THR A 454 -27.44 -3.54 7.25
C THR A 454 -28.00 -2.16 7.52
N GLY A 455 -27.12 -1.19 7.79
CA GLY A 455 -27.49 0.19 8.10
C GLY A 455 -27.88 0.43 9.55
N LYS A 456 -27.78 -0.56 10.45
CA LYS A 456 -28.08 -0.36 11.87
C LYS A 456 -26.82 -0.04 12.67
N ALA A 457 -26.99 0.89 13.62
CA ALA A 457 -25.99 1.26 14.60
C ALA A 457 -26.39 0.75 16.00
N GLU A 458 -25.46 0.83 16.96
CA GLU A 458 -25.62 0.31 18.32
C GLU A 458 -25.32 1.39 19.35
N GLU A 459 -26.23 1.56 20.33
CA GLU A 459 -26.00 2.38 21.52
C GLU A 459 -25.12 1.62 22.52
N LEU A 460 -23.85 2.00 22.63
CA LEU A 460 -22.88 1.39 23.54
C LEU A 460 -22.98 1.97 24.96
N LYS A 461 -23.29 3.25 25.06
CA LYS A 461 -23.44 3.98 26.33
C LYS A 461 -24.54 5.00 26.19
N LYS A 462 -25.45 5.04 27.17
CA LYS A 462 -26.46 6.07 27.28
C LYS A 462 -25.86 7.38 27.76
N GLY A 463 -26.40 8.48 27.25
CA GLY A 463 -26.10 9.84 27.69
C GLY A 463 -27.13 10.81 27.11
N LYS A 464 -27.19 12.03 27.66
CA LYS A 464 -28.10 13.06 27.18
C LYS A 464 -27.42 14.43 27.20
N GLY A 465 -27.41 15.09 26.05
CA GLY A 465 -26.76 16.37 25.83
C GLY A 465 -25.56 16.31 24.92
N ILE A 466 -24.73 15.26 25.03
CA ILE A 466 -23.56 15.03 24.14
C ILE A 466 -23.66 13.63 23.54
N ALA A 467 -23.62 13.52 22.23
CA ALA A 467 -23.57 12.24 21.53
C ALA A 467 -22.24 12.08 20.78
N ILE A 468 -21.56 10.95 20.98
CA ILE A 468 -20.39 10.57 20.21
C ILE A 468 -20.77 9.43 19.27
N LEU A 469 -20.58 9.65 17.96
CA LEU A 469 -20.80 8.68 16.91
C LEU A 469 -19.44 8.22 16.38
N SER A 470 -19.11 6.95 16.52
CA SER A 470 -17.84 6.40 16.07
C SER A 470 -18.02 5.42 14.91
N PHE A 471 -17.15 5.53 13.88
CA PHE A 471 -17.09 4.66 12.73
C PHE A 471 -15.67 4.07 12.59
N GLY A 472 -15.55 2.73 12.68
CA GLY A 472 -14.27 2.02 12.66
C GLY A 472 -13.63 1.85 14.04
N LYS A 473 -12.34 1.45 14.05
CA LYS A 473 -11.60 1.09 15.27
C LYS A 473 -11.48 2.21 16.30
N ILE A 474 -11.59 3.48 15.86
CA ILE A 474 -11.53 4.67 16.74
C ILE A 474 -12.56 4.59 17.88
N GLY A 475 -13.66 3.89 17.68
CA GLY A 475 -14.68 3.65 18.70
C GLY A 475 -14.16 2.95 19.94
N ASN A 476 -13.14 2.06 19.82
CA ASN A 476 -12.52 1.42 20.99
C ASN A 476 -11.81 2.45 21.89
N ARG A 477 -11.13 3.43 21.27
CA ARG A 477 -10.45 4.52 21.99
C ARG A 477 -11.46 5.41 22.70
N ILE A 478 -12.54 5.77 22.01
CA ILE A 478 -13.66 6.52 22.63
C ILE A 478 -14.22 5.78 23.82
N LYS A 479 -14.50 4.49 23.66
CA LYS A 479 -14.99 3.65 24.76
C LYS A 479 -14.04 3.65 25.97
N LYS A 480 -12.75 3.48 25.73
CA LYS A 480 -11.71 3.50 26.78
C LYS A 480 -11.71 4.84 27.56
N ILE A 481 -11.82 5.99 26.84
CA ILE A 481 -11.86 7.31 27.44
C ILE A 481 -13.13 7.48 28.29
N LEU A 482 -14.29 7.06 27.78
CA LEU A 482 -15.57 7.16 28.48
C LEU A 482 -15.66 6.22 29.70
N ASP A 483 -14.90 5.14 29.71
CA ASP A 483 -14.81 4.18 30.83
C ASP A 483 -13.72 4.60 31.85
N SER A 484 -12.91 5.64 31.57
CA SER A 484 -11.82 6.09 32.45
C SER A 484 -12.27 7.16 33.44
N ASP A 485 -11.55 7.29 34.57
CA ASP A 485 -11.74 8.34 35.55
C ASP A 485 -11.05 9.67 35.17
N GLU A 486 -10.35 9.73 34.03
CA GLU A 486 -9.70 10.95 33.51
C GLU A 486 -10.72 11.94 32.95
N LEU A 487 -11.88 11.45 32.48
CA LEU A 487 -12.97 12.30 32.02
C LEU A 487 -13.84 12.72 33.22
N PRO A 488 -14.08 14.02 33.45
CA PRO A 488 -14.96 14.52 34.52
C PRO A 488 -16.32 13.81 34.52
N GLU A 489 -16.79 13.41 35.70
CA GLU A 489 -18.03 12.63 35.88
C GLU A 489 -19.24 13.28 35.22
N GLU A 490 -19.39 14.61 35.40
CA GLU A 490 -20.48 15.36 34.78
C GLU A 490 -20.53 15.24 33.27
N ILE A 491 -19.35 15.27 32.59
CA ILE A 491 -19.26 15.12 31.16
C ILE A 491 -19.51 13.66 30.80
N ARG A 492 -18.92 12.72 31.57
CA ARG A 492 -19.07 11.29 31.34
C ARG A 492 -20.53 10.82 31.40
N GLU A 493 -21.31 11.33 32.38
CA GLU A 493 -22.73 11.01 32.53
C GLU A 493 -23.60 11.55 31.38
N ARG A 494 -23.30 12.77 30.92
CA ARG A 494 -24.03 13.41 29.82
C ARG A 494 -23.69 12.83 28.45
N THR A 495 -22.58 12.13 28.31
CA THR A 495 -22.09 11.67 27.01
C THR A 495 -22.60 10.28 26.67
N GLY A 496 -23.37 10.18 25.57
CA GLY A 496 -23.74 8.93 24.93
C GLY A 496 -22.69 8.49 23.89
N HIS A 497 -22.53 7.19 23.69
CA HIS A 497 -21.65 6.63 22.66
C HIS A 497 -22.41 5.66 21.76
N TYR A 498 -22.35 5.92 20.48
CA TYR A 498 -23.05 5.17 19.43
C TYR A 498 -22.05 4.62 18.40
N LYS A 499 -22.06 3.30 18.25
CA LYS A 499 -21.22 2.59 17.29
C LYS A 499 -21.94 2.48 15.95
N PHE A 500 -21.40 3.11 14.92
CA PHE A 500 -21.86 2.94 13.54
C PHE A 500 -20.96 1.92 12.84
N LEU A 501 -21.54 0.80 12.42
CA LEU A 501 -20.85 -0.18 11.58
C LEU A 501 -21.01 0.13 10.08
N PHE A 502 -21.98 1.00 9.75
CA PHE A 502 -22.31 1.40 8.39
C PHE A 502 -22.26 2.92 8.25
N CYS A 503 -21.46 3.39 7.31
CA CYS A 503 -21.47 4.78 6.85
C CYS A 503 -22.55 4.98 5.77
N LYS A 504 -22.85 3.89 5.02
CA LYS A 504 -23.88 3.85 3.99
C LYS A 504 -24.46 2.44 3.90
N PRO A 505 -25.78 2.23 4.08
CA PRO A 505 -26.73 3.27 4.52
C PRO A 505 -26.53 3.67 6.00
N LEU A 506 -26.94 4.89 6.35
CA LEU A 506 -26.96 5.38 7.74
C LEU A 506 -28.19 4.86 8.50
N ASP A 507 -28.08 4.69 9.81
CA ASP A 507 -29.21 4.48 10.72
C ASP A 507 -29.91 5.82 11.03
N THR A 508 -30.79 6.23 10.13
CA THR A 508 -31.51 7.50 10.27
C THR A 508 -32.48 7.50 11.45
N VAL A 509 -33.06 6.33 11.79
CA VAL A 509 -33.96 6.20 12.94
C VAL A 509 -33.22 6.46 14.26
N LEU A 510 -32.01 5.91 14.40
CA LEU A 510 -31.19 6.18 15.58
C LEU A 510 -30.68 7.64 15.58
N LEU A 511 -30.33 8.20 14.41
CA LEU A 511 -29.90 9.59 14.29
C LEU A 511 -31.00 10.57 14.70
N ASP A 512 -32.26 10.35 14.32
CA ASP A 512 -33.39 11.18 14.76
C ASP A 512 -33.49 11.21 16.29
N LYS A 513 -33.43 10.03 16.94
CA LYS A 513 -33.39 9.94 18.41
C LYS A 513 -32.20 10.69 19.01
N ILE A 514 -31.02 10.53 18.41
CA ILE A 514 -29.80 11.21 18.88
C ILE A 514 -29.96 12.73 18.78
N PHE A 515 -30.51 13.25 17.70
CA PHE A 515 -30.71 14.67 17.48
C PHE A 515 -31.78 15.27 18.39
N ASP A 516 -32.80 14.49 18.77
CA ASP A 516 -33.84 14.93 19.72
C ASP A 516 -33.30 15.00 21.17
N GLU A 517 -32.33 14.16 21.54
CA GLU A 517 -31.84 14.01 22.92
C GLU A 517 -30.54 14.78 23.19
N ASN A 518 -29.87 15.34 22.17
CA ASN A 518 -28.54 15.92 22.32
C ASN A 518 -28.38 17.26 21.59
N ASP A 519 -27.76 18.21 22.28
CA ASP A 519 -27.42 19.53 21.73
C ASP A 519 -26.08 19.56 21.01
N THR A 520 -25.22 18.56 21.29
CA THR A 520 -23.91 18.46 20.69
C THR A 520 -23.67 17.04 20.19
N VAL A 521 -23.26 16.92 18.93
CA VAL A 521 -22.92 15.65 18.27
C VAL A 521 -21.48 15.69 17.78
N LEU A 522 -20.67 14.73 18.20
CA LEU A 522 -19.31 14.54 17.73
C LEU A 522 -19.23 13.28 16.89
N THR A 523 -18.63 13.37 15.71
CA THR A 523 -18.32 12.18 14.91
C THR A 523 -16.83 11.89 14.96
N PHE A 524 -16.46 10.61 14.97
CA PHE A 524 -15.08 10.13 14.89
C PHE A 524 -14.95 9.05 13.85
N GLU A 525 -13.97 9.17 12.97
CA GLU A 525 -13.70 8.25 11.87
C GLU A 525 -12.22 8.09 11.57
N ASP A 526 -11.84 6.92 11.05
CA ASP A 526 -10.50 6.62 10.54
C ASP A 526 -10.39 6.95 9.03
N GLY A 527 -10.87 8.10 8.60
CA GLY A 527 -10.95 8.55 7.21
C GLY A 527 -10.76 10.05 7.07
N ILE A 528 -10.61 10.53 5.83
CA ILE A 528 -10.57 11.96 5.55
C ILE A 528 -11.92 12.59 5.88
N LEU A 529 -11.91 13.78 6.49
CA LEU A 529 -13.13 14.49 6.85
C LEU A 529 -13.99 14.83 5.63
N ASN A 530 -13.35 15.22 4.52
CA ASN A 530 -14.04 15.59 3.29
C ASN A 530 -14.73 14.38 2.65
N GLY A 531 -16.04 14.35 2.65
CA GLY A 531 -16.85 13.25 2.14
C GLY A 531 -16.87 12.00 3.03
N GLY A 532 -16.35 12.08 4.26
CA GLY A 532 -16.28 10.96 5.21
C GLY A 532 -17.61 10.64 5.92
N PHE A 533 -17.52 9.83 6.98
CA PHE A 533 -18.66 9.48 7.83
C PHE A 533 -19.28 10.71 8.48
N GLY A 534 -18.44 11.62 9.02
CA GLY A 534 -18.92 12.84 9.64
C GLY A 534 -19.71 13.73 8.69
N ASP A 535 -19.34 13.78 7.40
CA ASP A 535 -20.11 14.50 6.39
C ASP A 535 -21.45 13.83 6.11
N SER A 536 -21.55 12.49 6.10
CA SER A 536 -22.85 11.84 5.92
C SER A 536 -23.83 12.16 7.06
N VAL A 537 -23.32 12.22 8.29
CA VAL A 537 -24.14 12.62 9.45
C VAL A 537 -24.54 14.10 9.35
N LEU A 538 -23.62 14.98 8.96
CA LEU A 538 -23.89 16.42 8.78
C LEU A 538 -24.91 16.68 7.66
N GLU A 539 -24.83 15.98 6.55
CA GLU A 539 -25.81 16.05 5.46
C GLU A 539 -27.21 15.67 5.96
N TYR A 540 -27.32 14.58 6.73
CA TYR A 540 -28.59 14.17 7.32
C TYR A 540 -29.10 15.17 8.37
N ALA A 541 -28.22 15.67 9.23
CA ALA A 541 -28.56 16.73 10.21
C ALA A 541 -29.11 17.99 9.53
N SER A 542 -28.54 18.38 8.39
CA SER A 542 -29.02 19.51 7.58
C SER A 542 -30.42 19.25 6.99
N GLN A 543 -30.67 18.02 6.50
CA GLN A 543 -31.96 17.63 5.92
C GLN A 543 -33.09 17.62 6.96
N THR A 544 -32.80 17.18 8.19
CA THR A 544 -33.77 17.11 9.29
C THR A 544 -33.91 18.44 10.04
N GLY A 545 -33.03 19.41 9.77
CA GLY A 545 -33.08 20.72 10.40
C GLY A 545 -32.53 20.74 11.82
N PHE A 546 -31.66 19.80 12.20
CA PHE A 546 -30.97 19.78 13.48
C PHE A 546 -30.27 21.13 13.77
N LYS A 547 -30.45 21.68 14.94
CA LYS A 547 -29.92 23.01 15.37
C LYS A 547 -28.78 22.93 16.35
N GLY A 548 -28.44 21.72 16.81
CA GLY A 548 -27.32 21.50 17.72
C GLY A 548 -25.96 21.70 17.08
N LYS A 549 -24.93 21.63 17.89
CA LYS A 549 -23.54 21.75 17.47
C LYS A 549 -23.04 20.43 16.88
N MET A 550 -22.43 20.48 15.68
CA MET A 550 -21.77 19.33 15.05
C MET A 550 -20.26 19.52 15.05
N ILE A 551 -19.50 18.53 15.54
CA ILE A 551 -18.03 18.51 15.56
C ILE A 551 -17.56 17.23 14.89
N ARG A 552 -16.86 17.35 13.75
CA ARG A 552 -16.33 16.22 13.01
C ARG A 552 -14.86 16.00 13.35
N ASN A 553 -14.49 14.76 13.64
CA ASN A 553 -13.11 14.35 13.94
C ASN A 553 -12.71 13.20 13.03
N GLY A 554 -11.63 13.39 12.30
CA GLY A 554 -11.07 12.48 11.31
C GLY A 554 -9.79 13.08 10.76
N TYR A 555 -9.36 12.62 9.61
CA TYR A 555 -8.10 13.08 9.03
C TYR A 555 -8.29 14.42 8.30
N PRO A 556 -7.34 15.36 8.50
CA PRO A 556 -7.41 16.68 7.88
C PRO A 556 -7.18 16.63 6.36
N ASP A 557 -7.61 17.69 5.66
CA ASP A 557 -7.39 17.89 4.22
C ASP A 557 -5.91 18.19 3.90
N ARG A 558 -5.06 17.21 4.12
CA ARG A 558 -3.62 17.22 3.77
C ARG A 558 -3.08 15.79 3.70
N PHE A 559 -1.99 15.61 2.96
CA PHE A 559 -1.26 14.33 3.00
C PHE A 559 -0.56 14.16 4.34
N ILE A 560 -0.78 13.01 4.97
CA ILE A 560 -0.19 12.66 6.26
C ILE A 560 1.20 12.05 6.00
N PRO A 561 2.27 12.51 6.68
CA PRO A 561 3.62 12.01 6.47
C PRO A 561 3.80 10.58 6.96
N HIS A 562 5.03 10.05 6.83
CA HIS A 562 5.43 8.79 7.45
C HIS A 562 5.89 9.03 8.90
N ALA A 563 5.51 8.14 9.79
CA ALA A 563 5.99 8.03 11.18
C ALA A 563 5.41 6.76 11.82
N SER A 564 5.57 6.56 13.13
CA SER A 564 4.77 5.58 13.86
C SER A 564 3.29 5.99 13.87
N VAL A 565 2.39 5.01 14.00
CA VAL A 565 0.94 5.29 14.05
C VAL A 565 0.60 6.23 15.20
N ASP A 566 1.22 6.03 16.38
CA ASP A 566 0.96 6.86 17.57
C ASP A 566 1.38 8.32 17.38
N GLU A 567 2.56 8.56 16.76
CA GLU A 567 3.00 9.93 16.42
C GLU A 567 2.04 10.61 15.44
N LEU A 568 1.59 9.86 14.42
CA LEU A 568 0.66 10.39 13.43
C LEU A 568 -0.72 10.69 14.03
N GLU A 569 -1.24 9.82 14.90
CA GLU A 569 -2.50 10.06 15.61
C GLU A 569 -2.42 11.30 16.51
N THR A 570 -1.28 11.51 17.17
CA THR A 570 -1.01 12.74 17.93
C THR A 570 -0.96 13.96 17.02
N LEU A 571 -0.27 13.86 15.88
CA LEU A 571 -0.14 14.95 14.90
C LEU A 571 -1.49 15.44 14.36
N ILE A 572 -2.46 14.53 14.24
CA ILE A 572 -3.81 14.85 13.73
C ILE A 572 -4.86 15.01 14.81
N GLY A 573 -4.50 14.86 16.09
CA GLY A 573 -5.41 15.09 17.22
C GLY A 573 -6.42 13.98 17.50
N LEU A 574 -6.11 12.74 17.10
CA LEU A 574 -6.94 11.55 17.33
C LEU A 574 -6.36 10.59 18.39
N ASP A 575 -5.30 10.98 19.08
CA ASP A 575 -4.79 10.27 20.26
C ASP A 575 -5.70 10.46 21.49
N GLU A 576 -5.52 9.62 22.52
CA GLU A 576 -6.37 9.64 23.73
C GLU A 576 -6.37 11.01 24.42
N LYS A 577 -5.21 11.68 24.53
CA LYS A 577 -5.09 12.97 25.21
C LYS A 577 -5.79 14.09 24.46
N SER A 578 -5.65 14.11 23.14
CA SER A 578 -6.31 15.09 22.28
C SER A 578 -7.83 14.95 22.32
N ILE A 579 -8.33 13.72 22.27
CA ILE A 579 -9.76 13.43 22.38
C ILE A 579 -10.29 13.82 23.77
N LEU A 580 -9.59 13.45 24.85
CA LEU A 580 -9.97 13.81 26.21
C LEU A 580 -10.06 15.34 26.37
N LYS A 581 -9.07 16.06 25.86
CA LYS A 581 -9.07 17.53 25.86
C LYS A 581 -10.26 18.10 25.08
N LEU A 582 -10.59 17.54 23.94
CA LEU A 582 -11.75 17.94 23.15
C LEU A 582 -13.04 17.74 23.97
N LEU A 583 -13.24 16.56 24.56
CA LEU A 583 -14.44 16.24 25.33
C LEU A 583 -14.60 17.11 26.56
N THR A 584 -13.50 17.52 27.21
CA THR A 584 -13.54 18.45 28.35
C THR A 584 -13.81 19.90 27.94
N SER A 585 -13.73 20.24 26.65
CA SER A 585 -14.01 21.59 26.13
C SER A 585 -15.41 21.77 25.55
N VAL A 586 -16.18 20.70 25.45
CA VAL A 586 -17.56 20.69 24.88
C VAL A 586 -18.60 20.81 25.98
#